data_bd3c0c9e0d2ab0beb5e1004de36f557b
#
_entry.id   bd3c0c9e0d2ab0beb5e1004de36f557b
#
_cell.length_a   1.000
_cell.length_b   1.000
_cell.length_c   1.000
_cell.angle_alpha   90.00
_cell.angle_beta   90.00
_cell.angle_gamma   90.00
#
_symmetry.space_group_name_H-M   'P 1'
#
loop_
_entity.id
_entity.type
_entity.pdbx_description
1 polymer ?
#
loop_
_entity_poly.entity_id
_entity_poly.type
_entity_poly.pdbx_seq_one_letter_code
_entity_poly.pdbx_strand_id
1 'polypeptide(L)'
;SDTCHQDSSKDRSGPRLAQLLKDNFSKPLIFTEIIPDECVLIKHRLKQLSHGDVGVSAIFTTGGTGFAPRDVTPEATKEVIDKDCPQLSMAIALNSLKKTKFAALSRGVCGIAGKTLILNFPGSEKAVIECFEYVKDLLPHALHLLNNNSTMVLQAHKELQEDQLAHLRHSCPHKTNTGADTDRNSPFPMIQVNDALHIIMETIHPQKNLKKFLLEFESPIDIPPFRASIKDGYAMKSSGFSGSKKVLGYVAAGDPIITTDLEEDECFKINTGAPLPECTDCVIQVEDTKLLRSKKDGSEDLVEILVEPKKDLDVRSSGYDLAKNSKLFPSLDFSPVVINSLLASVGEPIVLTKPSIAIVSTGNELLNPQQPAQSNKIYDSNTTLLQELLQYFNFSVQTTAVLSDDFEEVFETLTQFFEKVDFVISSGGVSMGDKDYIKPVLAKLGFQIHFGRVNMKPGKPMTFASKGSKYFFGLPGNPVSAFATFHLFVLPALRWFNGWPYGKCMLPIIEVILGNDRLLLDPRPEYMRATITSKSGRLHALITGNQVCREKQKL
;
A
#
# COMPACT_ATOMS: atom_id res chain seq x y z
N SER A 1 32.84 -11.59 -24.75
CA SER A 1 34.20 -11.38 -24.22
C SER A 1 35.23 -11.35 -25.35
N ASP A 2 36.02 -10.27 -25.46
CA ASP A 2 37.09 -10.13 -26.45
C ASP A 2 38.10 -11.27 -26.36
N THR A 3 38.50 -11.65 -25.15
CA THR A 3 39.46 -12.74 -24.93
C THR A 3 38.94 -14.09 -25.42
N CYS A 4 37.66 -14.38 -25.17
CA CYS A 4 37.05 -15.63 -25.66
C CYS A 4 36.72 -15.58 -27.14
N HIS A 5 36.47 -14.39 -27.68
CA HIS A 5 36.23 -14.23 -29.12
C HIS A 5 37.51 -14.50 -29.96
N GLN A 6 38.68 -14.09 -29.42
CA GLN A 6 39.98 -14.37 -30.03
C GLN A 6 40.41 -15.84 -29.87
N ASP A 7 40.03 -16.47 -28.75
CA ASP A 7 40.40 -17.85 -28.40
C ASP A 7 39.24 -18.52 -27.65
N SER A 8 38.40 -19.25 -28.36
CA SER A 8 37.21 -19.92 -27.84
C SER A 8 37.52 -20.96 -26.74
N SER A 9 38.76 -21.48 -26.69
CA SER A 9 39.16 -22.43 -25.63
C SER A 9 39.18 -21.80 -24.23
N LYS A 10 39.17 -20.48 -24.14
CA LYS A 10 39.14 -19.70 -22.88
C LYS A 10 37.74 -19.50 -22.33
N ASP A 11 36.69 -19.78 -23.11
CA ASP A 11 35.31 -19.71 -22.60
C ASP A 11 35.00 -20.92 -21.73
N ARG A 12 34.95 -20.71 -20.42
CA ARG A 12 34.51 -21.70 -19.42
C ARG A 12 33.06 -21.51 -19.01
N SER A 13 32.56 -20.28 -19.07
CA SER A 13 31.23 -19.89 -18.61
C SER A 13 30.12 -20.34 -19.53
N GLY A 14 30.26 -20.15 -20.84
CA GLY A 14 29.28 -20.55 -21.86
C GLY A 14 29.01 -22.05 -21.86
N PRO A 15 30.05 -22.91 -22.08
CA PRO A 15 29.87 -24.38 -22.01
C PRO A 15 29.30 -24.88 -20.68
N ARG A 16 29.70 -24.27 -19.55
CA ARG A 16 29.17 -24.65 -18.24
C ARG A 16 27.70 -24.33 -18.12
N LEU A 17 27.27 -23.15 -18.54
CA LEU A 17 25.85 -22.79 -18.54
C LEU A 17 25.03 -23.68 -19.47
N ALA A 18 25.54 -23.99 -20.66
CA ALA A 18 24.89 -24.91 -21.60
C ALA A 18 24.70 -26.31 -20.98
N GLN A 19 25.69 -26.80 -20.24
CA GLN A 19 25.57 -28.06 -19.51
C GLN A 19 24.50 -27.98 -18.40
N LEU A 20 24.48 -26.92 -17.58
CA LEU A 20 23.49 -26.72 -16.54
C LEU A 20 22.06 -26.68 -17.10
N LEU A 21 21.86 -26.03 -18.23
CA LEU A 21 20.57 -26.01 -18.92
C LEU A 21 20.12 -27.41 -19.37
N LYS A 22 21.05 -28.24 -19.92
CA LYS A 22 20.76 -29.62 -20.32
C LYS A 22 20.40 -30.52 -19.15
N ASP A 23 21.08 -30.31 -18.01
CA ASP A 23 20.91 -31.15 -16.82
C ASP A 23 19.58 -30.84 -16.07
N ASN A 24 19.06 -29.61 -16.19
CA ASN A 24 17.90 -29.16 -15.42
C ASN A 24 16.60 -29.02 -16.24
N PHE A 25 16.65 -29.06 -17.59
CA PHE A 25 15.47 -28.93 -18.44
C PHE A 25 15.34 -30.07 -19.43
N SER A 26 14.12 -30.55 -19.68
CA SER A 26 13.86 -31.66 -20.62
C SER A 26 14.06 -31.20 -22.06
N LYS A 27 15.14 -31.67 -22.70
CA LYS A 27 15.48 -31.46 -24.11
C LYS A 27 15.49 -29.98 -24.55
N PRO A 28 16.22 -29.08 -23.86
CA PRO A 28 16.29 -27.67 -24.28
C PRO A 28 17.05 -27.57 -25.63
N LEU A 29 16.53 -26.76 -26.54
CA LEU A 29 17.25 -26.35 -27.73
C LEU A 29 18.20 -25.20 -27.34
N ILE A 30 19.51 -25.48 -27.31
CA ILE A 30 20.51 -24.51 -26.85
C ILE A 30 21.36 -24.10 -28.05
N PHE A 31 21.44 -22.81 -28.27
CA PHE A 31 22.35 -22.18 -29.21
C PHE A 31 23.38 -21.36 -28.45
N THR A 32 24.67 -21.51 -28.74
CA THR A 32 25.77 -20.80 -28.10
C THR A 32 26.59 -20.03 -29.11
N GLU A 33 26.97 -18.80 -28.73
CA GLU A 33 27.75 -17.91 -29.58
C GLU A 33 28.68 -17.05 -28.71
N ILE A 34 29.86 -16.72 -29.23
CA ILE A 34 30.81 -15.83 -28.57
C ILE A 34 30.88 -14.52 -29.36
N ILE A 35 30.52 -13.42 -28.69
CA ILE A 35 30.49 -12.08 -29.29
C ILE A 35 31.56 -11.21 -28.60
N PRO A 36 32.29 -10.34 -29.36
CA PRO A 36 33.24 -9.40 -28.78
C PRO A 36 32.53 -8.36 -27.91
N ASP A 37 33.25 -7.73 -26.98
CA ASP A 37 32.71 -6.72 -26.05
C ASP A 37 32.51 -5.38 -26.78
N GLU A 38 31.61 -5.38 -27.75
CA GLU A 38 31.18 -4.22 -28.55
C GLU A 38 29.67 -4.01 -28.42
N CYS A 39 29.27 -2.87 -27.86
CA CYS A 39 27.86 -2.57 -27.55
C CYS A 39 26.95 -2.72 -28.79
N VAL A 40 27.38 -2.25 -29.96
CA VAL A 40 26.59 -2.29 -31.20
C VAL A 40 26.37 -3.73 -31.67
N LEU A 41 27.39 -4.59 -31.60
CA LEU A 41 27.28 -6.00 -32.01
C LEU A 41 26.41 -6.79 -31.02
N ILE A 42 26.61 -6.61 -29.71
CA ILE A 42 25.80 -7.27 -28.69
C ILE A 42 24.34 -6.86 -28.87
N LYS A 43 24.06 -5.57 -28.98
CA LYS A 43 22.71 -5.03 -29.20
C LYS A 43 22.06 -5.60 -30.46
N HIS A 44 22.78 -5.60 -31.57
CA HIS A 44 22.28 -6.13 -32.84
C HIS A 44 21.89 -7.60 -32.70
N ARG A 45 22.74 -8.38 -32.05
CA ARG A 45 22.51 -9.83 -31.89
C ARG A 45 21.36 -10.11 -30.89
N LEU A 46 21.30 -9.40 -29.81
CA LEU A 46 20.18 -9.51 -28.88
C LEU A 46 18.83 -9.20 -29.54
N LYS A 47 18.76 -8.16 -30.38
CA LYS A 47 17.58 -7.83 -31.19
C LYS A 47 17.22 -8.93 -32.19
N GLN A 48 18.17 -9.46 -32.91
CA GLN A 48 17.92 -10.57 -33.86
C GLN A 48 17.33 -11.80 -33.15
N LEU A 49 17.87 -12.16 -32.00
CA LEU A 49 17.41 -13.33 -31.24
C LEU A 49 16.07 -13.13 -30.56
N SER A 50 15.77 -11.92 -30.10
CA SER A 50 14.52 -11.62 -29.36
C SER A 50 13.34 -11.26 -30.28
N HIS A 51 13.56 -10.71 -31.47
CA HIS A 51 12.51 -10.24 -32.38
C HIS A 51 12.55 -10.97 -33.77
N GLY A 52 13.45 -11.93 -33.91
CA GLY A 52 13.56 -12.70 -35.19
C GLY A 52 12.63 -13.92 -35.23
N ASP A 53 12.53 -14.54 -36.39
CA ASP A 53 11.67 -15.71 -36.66
C ASP A 53 12.04 -16.97 -35.83
N VAL A 54 13.16 -16.94 -35.10
CA VAL A 54 13.73 -18.09 -34.39
C VAL A 54 13.02 -18.36 -33.04
N GLY A 55 12.24 -17.41 -32.50
CA GLY A 55 11.39 -17.62 -31.30
C GLY A 55 12.15 -18.05 -30.05
N VAL A 56 13.27 -17.40 -29.71
CA VAL A 56 14.07 -17.72 -28.52
C VAL A 56 13.32 -17.35 -27.24
N SER A 57 13.12 -18.32 -26.33
CA SER A 57 12.39 -18.10 -25.09
C SER A 57 13.21 -17.38 -24.01
N ALA A 58 14.53 -17.65 -23.94
CA ALA A 58 15.45 -16.99 -23.00
C ALA A 58 16.84 -16.80 -23.62
N ILE A 59 17.47 -15.67 -23.30
CA ILE A 59 18.85 -15.36 -23.66
C ILE A 59 19.64 -15.15 -22.37
N PHE A 60 20.71 -15.89 -22.21
CA PHE A 60 21.67 -15.70 -21.14
C PHE A 60 22.96 -15.14 -21.73
N THR A 61 23.42 -14.03 -21.22
CA THR A 61 24.76 -13.53 -21.52
C THR A 61 25.71 -13.84 -20.36
N THR A 62 26.97 -14.18 -20.65
CA THR A 62 28.00 -14.36 -19.63
C THR A 62 29.18 -13.45 -19.91
N GLY A 63 29.59 -12.64 -18.93
CA GLY A 63 30.67 -11.67 -19.06
C GLY A 63 30.23 -10.27 -19.51
N GLY A 64 31.17 -9.33 -19.55
CA GLY A 64 30.94 -7.93 -19.91
C GLY A 64 30.02 -7.17 -18.95
N THR A 65 29.88 -7.60 -17.68
CA THR A 65 28.99 -7.00 -16.68
C THR A 65 29.71 -6.23 -15.56
N GLY A 66 31.04 -6.16 -15.58
CA GLY A 66 31.85 -5.50 -14.56
C GLY A 66 32.01 -3.99 -14.76
N PHE A 67 33.08 -3.41 -14.19
CA PHE A 67 33.37 -1.98 -14.21
C PHE A 67 34.43 -1.58 -15.24
N ALA A 68 34.99 -2.54 -16.00
CA ALA A 68 35.96 -2.22 -17.01
C ALA A 68 35.33 -1.42 -18.17
N PRO A 69 36.07 -0.51 -18.84
CA PRO A 69 35.53 0.28 -19.96
C PRO A 69 34.96 -0.56 -21.09
N ARG A 70 35.40 -1.81 -21.23
CA ARG A 70 34.92 -2.78 -22.25
C ARG A 70 33.73 -3.61 -21.77
N ASP A 71 33.31 -3.49 -20.50
CA ASP A 71 32.14 -4.18 -19.96
C ASP A 71 30.88 -3.42 -20.36
N VAL A 72 30.29 -3.71 -21.53
CA VAL A 72 29.18 -2.99 -22.14
C VAL A 72 27.91 -3.83 -22.31
N THR A 73 27.91 -5.06 -21.80
CA THR A 73 26.74 -5.96 -21.91
C THR A 73 25.47 -5.40 -21.26
N PRO A 74 25.50 -4.78 -20.07
CA PRO A 74 24.31 -4.20 -19.46
C PRO A 74 23.72 -3.04 -20.26
N GLU A 75 24.57 -2.19 -20.83
CA GLU A 75 24.17 -1.07 -21.68
C GLU A 75 23.51 -1.56 -22.96
N ALA A 76 24.13 -2.52 -23.66
CA ALA A 76 23.57 -3.13 -24.86
C ALA A 76 22.22 -3.82 -24.57
N THR A 77 22.08 -4.47 -23.41
CA THR A 77 20.83 -5.13 -23.00
C THR A 77 19.72 -4.11 -22.72
N LYS A 78 20.02 -3.03 -22.00
CA LYS A 78 19.05 -1.96 -21.72
C LYS A 78 18.46 -1.29 -22.96
N GLU A 79 19.22 -1.23 -24.03
CA GLU A 79 18.75 -0.67 -25.30
C GLU A 79 17.87 -1.65 -26.12
N VAL A 80 17.73 -2.90 -25.68
CA VAL A 80 16.96 -3.95 -26.37
C VAL A 80 15.70 -4.35 -25.63
N ILE A 81 15.70 -4.30 -24.31
CA ILE A 81 14.56 -4.72 -23.49
C ILE A 81 13.40 -3.72 -23.60
N ASP A 82 12.16 -4.25 -23.72
CA ASP A 82 10.92 -3.47 -23.69
C ASP A 82 10.42 -3.26 -22.25
N LYS A 83 10.73 -4.22 -21.37
CA LYS A 83 10.34 -4.20 -19.95
C LYS A 83 11.52 -4.57 -19.09
N ASP A 84 11.86 -3.72 -18.14
CA ASP A 84 12.90 -3.98 -17.15
C ASP A 84 12.39 -4.95 -16.07
N CYS A 85 13.27 -5.87 -15.60
CA CYS A 85 12.98 -6.82 -14.53
C CYS A 85 13.92 -6.58 -13.32
N PRO A 86 13.83 -5.42 -12.65
CA PRO A 86 14.77 -5.02 -11.61
C PRO A 86 14.75 -5.95 -10.39
N GLN A 87 13.60 -6.55 -10.03
CA GLN A 87 13.50 -7.49 -8.93
C GLN A 87 14.30 -8.77 -9.20
N LEU A 88 14.32 -9.25 -10.45
CA LEU A 88 15.09 -10.43 -10.83
C LEU A 88 16.59 -10.14 -10.79
N SER A 89 17.02 -8.98 -11.30
CA SER A 89 18.41 -8.51 -11.22
C SER A 89 18.86 -8.35 -9.74
N MET A 90 18.03 -7.74 -8.93
CA MET A 90 18.27 -7.55 -7.49
C MET A 90 18.38 -8.90 -6.76
N ALA A 91 17.49 -9.84 -7.05
CA ALA A 91 17.47 -11.15 -6.42
C ALA A 91 18.75 -11.95 -6.73
N ILE A 92 19.22 -11.92 -7.99
CA ILE A 92 20.48 -12.51 -8.40
C ILE A 92 21.66 -11.84 -7.68
N ALA A 93 21.70 -10.52 -7.64
CA ALA A 93 22.73 -9.74 -6.97
C ALA A 93 22.81 -10.04 -5.47
N LEU A 94 21.67 -10.03 -4.76
CA LEU A 94 21.59 -10.35 -3.33
C LEU A 94 22.07 -11.78 -3.03
N ASN A 95 21.71 -12.76 -3.88
CA ASN A 95 22.20 -14.13 -3.72
C ASN A 95 23.72 -14.22 -3.91
N SER A 96 24.24 -13.53 -4.91
CA SER A 96 25.70 -13.49 -5.20
C SER A 96 26.48 -12.77 -4.09
N LEU A 97 25.93 -11.69 -3.51
CA LEU A 97 26.53 -10.96 -2.37
C LEU A 97 26.68 -11.82 -1.10
N LYS A 98 25.77 -12.79 -0.89
CA LYS A 98 25.91 -13.77 0.21
C LYS A 98 27.15 -14.66 0.05
N LYS A 99 27.64 -14.83 -1.18
CA LYS A 99 28.79 -15.68 -1.51
C LYS A 99 30.10 -14.91 -1.59
N THR A 100 30.08 -13.70 -2.13
CA THR A 100 31.29 -12.87 -2.29
C THR A 100 30.96 -11.37 -2.35
N LYS A 101 31.78 -10.56 -1.67
CA LYS A 101 31.67 -9.09 -1.71
C LYS A 101 31.91 -8.52 -3.12
N PHE A 102 32.70 -9.23 -3.96
CA PHE A 102 32.98 -8.81 -5.34
C PHE A 102 31.74 -8.81 -6.24
N ALA A 103 30.66 -9.51 -5.86
CA ALA A 103 29.40 -9.43 -6.56
C ALA A 103 28.82 -7.99 -6.63
N ALA A 104 29.20 -7.11 -5.72
CA ALA A 104 28.85 -5.69 -5.75
C ALA A 104 29.40 -4.93 -6.98
N LEU A 105 30.40 -5.48 -7.66
CA LEU A 105 30.98 -4.91 -8.88
C LEU A 105 30.31 -5.40 -10.16
N SER A 106 29.26 -6.22 -10.08
CA SER A 106 28.46 -6.64 -11.24
C SER A 106 27.29 -5.67 -11.48
N ARG A 107 27.11 -5.26 -12.73
CA ARG A 107 26.05 -4.38 -13.20
C ARG A 107 24.99 -5.11 -14.06
N GLY A 108 24.92 -6.45 -13.93
CA GLY A 108 24.03 -7.29 -14.73
C GLY A 108 22.57 -6.85 -14.69
N VAL A 109 21.89 -6.88 -15.81
CA VAL A 109 20.51 -6.49 -16.04
C VAL A 109 19.66 -7.70 -16.42
N CYS A 110 18.41 -7.72 -16.00
CA CYS A 110 17.40 -8.66 -16.47
C CYS A 110 16.23 -7.89 -17.07
N GLY A 111 15.68 -8.39 -18.17
CA GLY A 111 14.55 -7.74 -18.83
C GLY A 111 13.87 -8.62 -19.86
N ILE A 112 12.79 -8.13 -20.46
CA ILE A 112 11.98 -8.80 -21.45
C ILE A 112 12.06 -8.01 -22.75
N ALA A 113 12.34 -8.69 -23.86
CA ALA A 113 12.27 -8.14 -25.21
C ALA A 113 11.30 -9.00 -26.04
N GLY A 114 10.14 -8.44 -26.39
CA GLY A 114 9.04 -9.18 -27.00
C GLY A 114 8.54 -10.31 -26.08
N LYS A 115 8.81 -11.57 -26.44
CA LYS A 115 8.50 -12.77 -25.66
C LYS A 115 9.75 -13.47 -25.08
N THR A 116 10.91 -12.83 -25.19
CA THR A 116 12.20 -13.38 -24.77
C THR A 116 12.64 -12.78 -23.45
N LEU A 117 12.98 -13.62 -22.46
CA LEU A 117 13.61 -13.20 -21.23
C LEU A 117 15.12 -13.08 -21.43
N ILE A 118 15.72 -11.95 -21.09
CA ILE A 118 17.16 -11.70 -21.19
C ILE A 118 17.74 -11.56 -19.78
N LEU A 119 18.83 -12.33 -19.49
CA LEU A 119 19.52 -12.31 -18.19
C LEU A 119 21.02 -12.13 -18.41
N ASN A 120 21.61 -11.14 -17.74
CA ASN A 120 23.06 -10.94 -17.77
C ASN A 120 23.72 -11.58 -16.56
N PHE A 121 24.58 -12.56 -16.77
CA PHE A 121 25.39 -13.22 -15.76
C PHE A 121 26.85 -12.74 -15.79
N PRO A 122 27.57 -12.78 -14.66
CA PRO A 122 28.99 -12.49 -14.61
C PRO A 122 29.81 -13.49 -15.46
N GLY A 123 31.02 -13.10 -15.85
CA GLY A 123 31.86 -13.92 -16.74
C GLY A 123 32.60 -15.08 -16.07
N SER A 124 32.63 -15.21 -14.76
CA SER A 124 33.31 -16.31 -14.10
C SER A 124 32.44 -17.57 -14.03
N GLU A 125 33.01 -18.74 -14.32
CA GLU A 125 32.32 -20.03 -14.27
C GLU A 125 31.58 -20.26 -12.93
N LYS A 126 32.23 -19.96 -11.81
CA LYS A 126 31.65 -20.07 -10.47
C LYS A 126 30.41 -19.18 -10.31
N ALA A 127 30.50 -17.92 -10.75
CA ALA A 127 29.39 -16.98 -10.62
C ALA A 127 28.21 -17.37 -11.53
N VAL A 128 28.47 -17.91 -12.72
CA VAL A 128 27.43 -18.45 -13.61
C VAL A 128 26.67 -19.59 -12.96
N ILE A 129 27.37 -20.54 -12.31
CA ILE A 129 26.73 -21.63 -11.56
C ILE A 129 25.83 -21.07 -10.45
N GLU A 130 26.36 -20.15 -9.65
CA GLU A 130 25.63 -19.56 -8.53
C GLU A 130 24.38 -18.76 -8.97
N CYS A 131 24.49 -17.99 -10.05
CA CYS A 131 23.37 -17.26 -10.64
C CYS A 131 22.32 -18.21 -11.23
N PHE A 132 22.75 -19.23 -11.95
CA PHE A 132 21.86 -20.20 -12.57
C PHE A 132 21.10 -21.02 -11.53
N GLU A 133 21.78 -21.54 -10.50
CA GLU A 133 21.15 -22.29 -9.40
C GLU A 133 20.05 -21.49 -8.71
N TYR A 134 20.19 -20.16 -8.66
CA TYR A 134 19.17 -19.30 -8.09
C TYR A 134 17.95 -19.11 -9.01
N VAL A 135 18.16 -18.99 -10.33
CA VAL A 135 17.06 -18.66 -11.27
C VAL A 135 16.40 -19.89 -11.89
N LYS A 136 17.03 -21.06 -11.86
CA LYS A 136 16.55 -22.25 -12.58
C LYS A 136 15.10 -22.63 -12.27
N ASP A 137 14.69 -22.50 -10.99
CA ASP A 137 13.34 -22.86 -10.54
C ASP A 137 12.30 -21.80 -10.93
N LEU A 138 12.73 -20.57 -11.19
CA LEU A 138 11.87 -19.46 -11.64
C LEU A 138 11.65 -19.44 -13.16
N LEU A 139 12.60 -20.00 -13.92
CA LEU A 139 12.59 -19.92 -15.39
C LEU A 139 11.35 -20.54 -16.04
N PRO A 140 10.91 -21.78 -15.69
CA PRO A 140 9.73 -22.38 -16.31
C PRO A 140 8.50 -21.50 -16.15
N HIS A 141 8.28 -20.98 -14.95
CA HIS A 141 7.14 -20.11 -14.65
C HIS A 141 7.21 -18.79 -15.42
N ALA A 142 8.38 -18.13 -15.44
CA ALA A 142 8.58 -16.90 -16.18
C ALA A 142 8.32 -17.08 -17.69
N LEU A 143 8.81 -18.18 -18.27
CA LEU A 143 8.62 -18.48 -19.69
C LEU A 143 7.16 -18.83 -20.03
N HIS A 144 6.42 -19.51 -19.14
CA HIS A 144 4.99 -19.76 -19.31
C HIS A 144 4.16 -18.46 -19.28
N LEU A 145 4.50 -17.52 -18.39
CA LEU A 145 3.87 -16.20 -18.34
C LEU A 145 4.09 -15.42 -19.66
N LEU A 146 5.30 -15.44 -20.19
CA LEU A 146 5.64 -14.74 -21.45
C LEU A 146 4.91 -15.31 -22.66
N ASN A 147 4.60 -16.60 -22.65
CA ASN A 147 3.87 -17.30 -23.72
C ASN A 147 2.35 -17.31 -23.55
N ASN A 148 1.79 -16.61 -22.56
CA ASN A 148 0.34 -16.57 -22.24
C ASN A 148 -0.29 -17.97 -22.06
N ASN A 149 0.46 -18.93 -21.52
CA ASN A 149 0.01 -20.30 -21.32
C ASN A 149 -0.66 -20.44 -19.94
N SER A 150 -1.89 -19.96 -19.83
CA SER A 150 -2.64 -19.88 -18.56
C SER A 150 -2.86 -21.23 -17.87
N THR A 151 -2.97 -22.32 -18.61
CA THR A 151 -3.13 -23.69 -18.06
C THR A 151 -1.85 -24.17 -17.38
N MET A 152 -0.69 -23.93 -17.97
CA MET A 152 0.62 -24.31 -17.42
C MET A 152 1.06 -23.37 -16.27
N VAL A 153 0.61 -22.11 -16.30
CA VAL A 153 0.81 -21.16 -15.19
C VAL A 153 0.08 -21.63 -13.94
N LEU A 154 -1.17 -22.10 -14.06
CA LEU A 154 -1.95 -22.67 -12.94
C LEU A 154 -1.34 -23.98 -12.43
N GLN A 155 -0.77 -24.79 -13.30
CA GLN A 155 -0.11 -26.04 -12.94
C GLN A 155 1.24 -25.79 -12.26
N ALA A 156 2.04 -24.86 -12.76
CA ALA A 156 3.28 -24.42 -12.11
C ALA A 156 3.05 -23.79 -10.73
N HIS A 157 1.94 -23.03 -10.55
CA HIS A 157 1.54 -22.55 -9.23
C HIS A 157 1.17 -23.69 -8.27
N LYS A 158 0.54 -24.76 -8.75
CA LYS A 158 0.26 -25.96 -7.94
C LYS A 158 1.55 -26.72 -7.59
N GLU A 159 2.43 -26.93 -8.54
CA GLU A 159 3.70 -27.62 -8.34
C GLU A 159 4.65 -26.83 -7.42
N LEU A 160 4.71 -25.49 -7.53
CA LEU A 160 5.47 -24.63 -6.61
C LEU A 160 4.87 -24.65 -5.20
N GLN A 161 3.55 -24.82 -5.05
CA GLN A 161 2.91 -25.02 -3.75
C GLN A 161 3.21 -26.41 -3.18
N GLU A 162 3.27 -27.45 -4.01
CA GLU A 162 3.60 -28.81 -3.61
C GLU A 162 5.11 -29.01 -3.32
N ASP A 163 6.00 -28.38 -4.08
CA ASP A 163 7.46 -28.38 -3.84
C ASP A 163 7.84 -27.55 -2.61
N GLN A 164 7.18 -26.43 -2.33
CA GLN A 164 7.36 -25.72 -1.06
C GLN A 164 6.95 -26.56 0.15
N LEU A 165 5.98 -27.46 0.00
CA LEU A 165 5.63 -28.45 1.01
C LEU A 165 6.69 -29.56 1.15
N ALA A 166 7.41 -29.93 0.09
CA ALA A 166 8.47 -30.94 0.10
C ALA A 166 9.81 -30.40 0.66
N HIS A 167 10.18 -29.14 0.34
CA HIS A 167 11.42 -28.52 0.84
C HIS A 167 11.34 -28.04 2.30
N LEU A 168 10.14 -27.95 2.90
CA LEU A 168 9.95 -27.67 4.33
C LEU A 168 10.28 -28.86 5.25
N ARG A 169 10.78 -30.00 4.71
CA ARG A 169 11.28 -31.13 5.49
C ARG A 169 12.75 -31.01 5.93
N HIS A 170 13.35 -29.81 5.91
CA HIS A 170 14.67 -29.63 6.49
C HIS A 170 14.62 -29.48 8.01
N SER A 171 15.12 -30.52 8.66
CA SER A 171 15.29 -30.72 10.10
C SER A 171 16.13 -29.61 10.74
N CYS A 172 15.59 -28.99 11.80
CA CYS A 172 16.40 -28.30 12.81
C CYS A 172 17.35 -29.28 13.52
N PRO A 173 18.63 -28.94 13.74
CA PRO A 173 19.60 -29.82 14.41
C PRO A 173 19.51 -29.73 15.94
N HIS A 174 18.36 -30.10 16.51
CA HIS A 174 18.24 -30.39 17.94
C HIS A 174 17.29 -31.57 18.10
N LYS A 175 17.80 -32.78 17.72
CA LYS A 175 17.22 -34.03 18.17
C LYS A 175 17.97 -34.47 19.42
N THR A 176 17.35 -34.33 20.58
CA THR A 176 17.58 -35.26 21.70
C THR A 176 16.48 -36.31 21.64
N ASN A 177 16.91 -37.54 21.43
CA ASN A 177 16.07 -38.73 21.46
C ASN A 177 15.47 -38.96 22.86
N THR A 178 14.16 -38.88 23.00
CA THR A 178 13.39 -39.76 23.93
C THR A 178 11.99 -39.90 23.36
N GLY A 179 11.55 -41.16 23.23
CA GLY A 179 10.34 -41.56 22.53
C GLY A 179 9.04 -41.10 23.19
N ALA A 180 8.18 -40.69 22.35
CA ALA A 180 6.72 -40.73 22.24
C ALA A 180 6.34 -39.58 21.27
N ASP A 181 6.08 -39.97 20.02
CA ASP A 181 5.72 -39.04 18.93
C ASP A 181 4.27 -38.60 19.12
N THR A 182 4.07 -37.49 19.86
CA THR A 182 2.91 -36.62 19.68
C THR A 182 3.40 -35.40 18.93
N ASP A 183 3.02 -35.32 17.66
CA ASP A 183 3.41 -34.25 16.74
C ASP A 183 2.91 -32.88 17.25
N ARG A 184 3.77 -32.14 17.94
CA ARG A 184 3.50 -30.77 18.44
C ARG A 184 3.65 -29.71 17.37
N ASN A 185 3.68 -30.06 16.10
CA ASN A 185 3.77 -29.13 14.99
C ASN A 185 2.37 -28.63 14.60
N SER A 186 2.24 -27.31 14.47
CA SER A 186 1.02 -26.71 13.93
C SER A 186 0.72 -27.24 12.53
N PRO A 187 -0.52 -27.59 12.21
CA PRO A 187 -0.91 -28.01 10.85
C PRO A 187 -0.81 -26.85 9.83
N PHE A 188 -0.63 -25.61 10.30
CA PHE A 188 -0.50 -24.44 9.44
C PHE A 188 0.97 -24.10 9.18
N PRO A 189 1.40 -24.03 7.91
CA PRO A 189 2.76 -23.60 7.56
C PRO A 189 3.00 -22.16 8.01
N MET A 190 4.27 -21.81 8.24
CA MET A 190 4.67 -20.45 8.55
C MET A 190 4.83 -19.69 7.24
N ILE A 191 4.05 -18.61 7.05
CA ILE A 191 4.10 -17.75 5.85
C ILE A 191 4.81 -16.43 6.13
N GLN A 192 5.29 -15.77 5.10
CA GLN A 192 5.93 -14.47 5.23
C GLN A 192 4.89 -13.36 5.46
N VAL A 193 5.31 -12.23 6.04
CA VAL A 193 4.41 -11.08 6.32
C VAL A 193 3.74 -10.56 5.05
N ASN A 194 4.51 -10.43 3.95
CA ASN A 194 3.97 -9.94 2.68
C ASN A 194 2.97 -10.93 2.06
N ASP A 195 3.22 -12.24 2.17
CA ASP A 195 2.30 -13.27 1.68
C ASP A 195 1.00 -13.27 2.47
N ALA A 196 1.08 -13.12 3.80
CA ALA A 196 -0.09 -12.99 4.68
C ALA A 196 -0.94 -11.78 4.29
N LEU A 197 -0.29 -10.61 4.07
CA LEU A 197 -0.98 -9.40 3.64
C LEU A 197 -1.63 -9.58 2.27
N HIS A 198 -0.93 -10.19 1.32
CA HIS A 198 -1.46 -10.47 -0.02
C HIS A 198 -2.70 -11.35 0.04
N ILE A 199 -2.66 -12.46 0.79
CA ILE A 199 -3.80 -13.37 1.00
C ILE A 199 -5.00 -12.61 1.59
N ILE A 200 -4.78 -11.77 2.60
CA ILE A 200 -5.83 -10.95 3.19
C ILE A 200 -6.48 -10.02 2.15
N MET A 201 -5.65 -9.29 1.39
CA MET A 201 -6.13 -8.29 0.42
C MET A 201 -6.84 -8.93 -0.79
N GLU A 202 -6.46 -10.15 -1.19
CA GLU A 202 -7.16 -10.91 -2.23
C GLU A 202 -8.47 -11.53 -1.74
N THR A 203 -8.50 -12.00 -0.49
CA THR A 203 -9.69 -12.63 0.10
C THR A 203 -10.77 -11.61 0.41
N ILE A 204 -10.39 -10.42 0.87
CA ILE A 204 -11.35 -9.37 1.23
C ILE A 204 -11.78 -8.62 -0.01
N HIS A 205 -13.06 -8.69 -0.31
CA HIS A 205 -13.63 -7.98 -1.44
C HIS A 205 -14.08 -6.58 -1.02
N PRO A 206 -13.47 -5.51 -1.58
CA PRO A 206 -13.96 -4.15 -1.38
C PRO A 206 -15.36 -4.02 -1.98
N GLN A 207 -16.14 -3.05 -1.50
CA GLN A 207 -17.51 -2.80 -1.99
C GLN A 207 -17.50 -2.57 -3.51
N LYS A 208 -17.88 -3.60 -4.28
CA LYS A 208 -17.74 -3.64 -5.75
C LYS A 208 -18.46 -2.49 -6.47
N ASN A 209 -19.59 -2.06 -5.96
CA ASN A 209 -20.39 -1.00 -6.58
C ASN A 209 -19.82 0.40 -6.37
N LEU A 210 -19.01 0.60 -5.34
CA LEU A 210 -18.46 1.92 -5.02
C LEU A 210 -17.50 2.43 -6.08
N LYS A 211 -16.57 1.58 -6.55
CA LYS A 211 -15.58 1.98 -7.57
C LYS A 211 -16.25 2.42 -8.87
N LYS A 212 -17.25 1.67 -9.31
CA LYS A 212 -18.01 1.99 -10.52
C LYS A 212 -18.78 3.28 -10.32
N PHE A 213 -19.50 3.41 -9.19
CA PHE A 213 -20.23 4.62 -8.84
C PHE A 213 -19.34 5.86 -8.87
N LEU A 214 -18.19 5.84 -8.19
CA LEU A 214 -17.28 6.99 -8.12
C LEU A 214 -16.72 7.39 -9.49
N LEU A 215 -16.33 6.43 -10.33
CA LEU A 215 -15.79 6.72 -11.67
C LEU A 215 -16.84 7.25 -12.66
N GLU A 216 -18.10 6.90 -12.45
CA GLU A 216 -19.22 7.34 -13.28
C GLU A 216 -19.93 8.58 -12.72
N PHE A 217 -19.64 8.97 -11.47
CA PHE A 217 -20.33 10.07 -10.81
C PHE A 217 -19.96 11.42 -11.42
N GLU A 218 -21.00 12.13 -11.88
CA GLU A 218 -20.89 13.50 -12.40
C GLU A 218 -21.57 14.48 -11.44
N SER A 219 -21.03 15.67 -11.31
CA SER A 219 -21.57 16.70 -10.44
C SER A 219 -22.98 17.13 -10.89
N PRO A 220 -24.00 17.06 -10.02
CA PRO A 220 -25.34 17.53 -10.36
C PRO A 220 -25.46 19.05 -10.41
N ILE A 221 -24.48 19.78 -9.89
CA ILE A 221 -24.46 21.23 -9.77
C ILE A 221 -23.11 21.83 -10.17
N ASP A 222 -23.10 23.11 -10.47
CA ASP A 222 -21.89 23.92 -10.54
C ASP A 222 -21.36 24.24 -9.13
N ILE A 223 -20.03 24.34 -8.96
CA ILE A 223 -19.40 24.84 -7.74
C ILE A 223 -18.44 25.98 -8.10
N PRO A 224 -18.70 27.19 -7.59
CA PRO A 224 -19.92 27.65 -6.94
C PRO A 224 -21.10 27.67 -7.93
N PRO A 225 -22.37 27.62 -7.45
CA PRO A 225 -23.55 27.59 -8.33
C PRO A 225 -23.94 28.97 -8.89
N PHE A 226 -23.22 30.01 -8.50
CA PHE A 226 -23.41 31.38 -8.94
C PHE A 226 -22.04 32.08 -9.07
N ARG A 227 -22.00 33.27 -9.72
CA ARG A 227 -20.81 34.12 -9.69
C ARG A 227 -20.63 34.68 -8.27
N ALA A 228 -19.45 34.53 -7.70
CA ALA A 228 -19.16 34.95 -6.32
C ALA A 228 -17.97 35.91 -6.24
N SER A 229 -17.98 36.73 -5.22
CA SER A 229 -16.82 37.58 -4.91
C SER A 229 -15.67 36.74 -4.31
N ILE A 230 -14.43 37.00 -4.77
CA ILE A 230 -13.21 36.41 -4.20
C ILE A 230 -12.69 37.23 -3.02
N LYS A 231 -13.09 38.52 -2.95
CA LYS A 231 -12.60 39.52 -2.01
C LYS A 231 -13.73 40.19 -1.27
N ASP A 232 -13.42 40.75 -0.11
CA ASP A 232 -14.25 41.79 0.52
C ASP A 232 -14.00 43.09 -0.19
N GLY A 233 -15.07 43.76 -0.64
CA GLY A 233 -14.94 44.95 -1.46
C GLY A 233 -16.25 45.52 -1.98
N TYR A 234 -16.23 46.00 -3.22
CA TYR A 234 -17.35 46.64 -3.87
C TYR A 234 -17.59 46.06 -5.25
N ALA A 235 -18.77 45.49 -5.45
CA ALA A 235 -19.24 44.96 -6.74
C ALA A 235 -19.79 46.10 -7.59
N MET A 236 -19.35 46.21 -8.85
CA MET A 236 -19.75 47.27 -9.78
C MET A 236 -19.67 46.83 -11.24
N LYS A 237 -20.08 47.71 -12.15
CA LYS A 237 -19.84 47.54 -13.59
C LYS A 237 -18.40 47.92 -13.94
N SER A 238 -17.70 47.08 -14.70
CA SER A 238 -16.34 47.37 -15.17
C SER A 238 -16.30 48.47 -16.24
N SER A 239 -17.44 48.79 -16.87
CA SER A 239 -17.59 49.96 -17.76
C SER A 239 -17.55 51.30 -16.99
N GLY A 240 -17.74 51.25 -15.66
CA GLY A 240 -17.61 52.41 -14.80
C GLY A 240 -16.15 52.85 -14.65
N PHE A 241 -15.94 54.12 -14.40
CA PHE A 241 -14.60 54.70 -14.19
C PHE A 241 -14.16 54.60 -12.72
N SER A 242 -12.86 54.74 -12.45
CA SER A 242 -12.35 55.00 -11.11
C SER A 242 -12.88 56.33 -10.57
N GLY A 243 -13.00 56.45 -9.24
CA GLY A 243 -13.52 57.65 -8.59
C GLY A 243 -14.65 57.35 -7.61
N SER A 244 -15.45 58.37 -7.28
CA SER A 244 -16.47 58.25 -6.25
C SER A 244 -17.66 57.39 -6.71
N LYS A 245 -18.07 56.43 -5.90
CA LYS A 245 -19.22 55.53 -6.10
C LYS A 245 -20.15 55.61 -4.90
N LYS A 246 -21.46 55.66 -5.18
CA LYS A 246 -22.50 55.57 -4.15
C LYS A 246 -22.75 54.11 -3.76
N VAL A 247 -22.73 53.80 -2.48
CA VAL A 247 -22.97 52.47 -1.98
C VAL A 247 -24.48 52.28 -1.77
N LEU A 248 -25.11 51.44 -2.60
CA LEU A 248 -26.56 51.18 -2.56
C LEU A 248 -26.96 50.25 -1.40
N GLY A 249 -26.10 49.30 -1.12
CA GLY A 249 -26.37 48.28 -0.10
C GLY A 249 -25.20 47.39 0.14
N TYR A 250 -25.44 46.31 0.91
CA TYR A 250 -24.46 45.33 1.33
C TYR A 250 -24.96 43.92 0.93
N VAL A 251 -24.08 43.12 0.38
CA VAL A 251 -24.36 41.74 -0.05
C VAL A 251 -23.47 40.78 0.75
N ALA A 252 -24.08 39.93 1.54
CA ALA A 252 -23.38 38.93 2.34
C ALA A 252 -23.46 37.54 1.69
N ALA A 253 -22.57 36.65 2.11
CA ALA A 253 -22.66 35.24 1.75
C ALA A 253 -23.98 34.65 2.27
N GLY A 254 -24.74 33.98 1.39
CA GLY A 254 -26.07 33.47 1.70
C GLY A 254 -27.24 34.37 1.34
N ASP A 255 -26.98 35.63 0.98
CA ASP A 255 -28.03 36.50 0.48
C ASP A 255 -28.54 36.07 -0.92
N PRO A 256 -29.78 36.39 -1.28
CA PRO A 256 -30.28 36.17 -2.63
C PRO A 256 -29.52 37.04 -3.64
N ILE A 257 -29.43 36.56 -4.88
CA ILE A 257 -28.82 37.31 -5.98
C ILE A 257 -29.64 38.58 -6.25
N ILE A 258 -29.00 39.72 -6.21
CA ILE A 258 -29.63 41.02 -6.54
C ILE A 258 -29.78 41.15 -8.05
N THR A 259 -31.01 41.41 -8.52
CA THR A 259 -31.36 41.59 -9.94
C THR A 259 -31.62 43.04 -10.31
N THR A 260 -31.56 43.98 -9.33
CA THR A 260 -31.76 45.40 -9.54
C THR A 260 -30.63 45.99 -10.40
N ASP A 261 -30.95 46.85 -11.36
CA ASP A 261 -29.94 47.50 -12.20
C ASP A 261 -29.12 48.52 -11.40
N LEU A 262 -27.96 48.86 -11.92
CA LEU A 262 -26.95 49.70 -11.29
C LEU A 262 -26.48 50.79 -12.27
N GLU A 263 -26.43 52.02 -11.81
CA GLU A 263 -25.81 53.13 -12.58
C GLU A 263 -24.27 53.03 -12.53
N GLU A 264 -23.58 53.73 -13.42
CA GLU A 264 -22.11 53.66 -13.51
C GLU A 264 -21.38 54.24 -12.28
N ASP A 265 -22.02 55.14 -11.55
CA ASP A 265 -21.51 55.82 -10.34
C ASP A 265 -21.99 55.12 -9.05
N GLU A 266 -22.58 53.93 -9.14
CA GLU A 266 -23.09 53.16 -8.01
C GLU A 266 -22.32 51.83 -7.83
N CYS A 267 -22.37 51.24 -6.61
CA CYS A 267 -21.79 49.95 -6.27
C CYS A 267 -22.53 49.32 -5.11
N PHE A 268 -22.33 48.00 -4.95
CA PHE A 268 -22.72 47.28 -3.75
C PHE A 268 -21.49 46.87 -2.95
N LYS A 269 -21.51 47.12 -1.63
CA LYS A 269 -20.53 46.49 -0.75
C LYS A 269 -20.76 44.99 -0.73
N ILE A 270 -19.71 44.18 -0.83
CA ILE A 270 -19.80 42.73 -0.95
C ILE A 270 -18.73 42.03 -0.15
N ASN A 271 -19.08 40.88 0.43
CA ASN A 271 -18.11 39.99 1.13
C ASN A 271 -17.62 38.89 0.22
N THR A 272 -16.46 38.34 0.60
CA THR A 272 -15.93 37.10 0.04
C THR A 272 -16.98 35.98 0.10
N GLY A 273 -17.18 35.30 -1.02
CA GLY A 273 -18.17 34.20 -1.15
C GLY A 273 -19.62 34.66 -1.34
N ALA A 274 -19.91 35.95 -1.27
CA ALA A 274 -21.26 36.46 -1.53
C ALA A 274 -21.59 36.39 -3.03
N PRO A 275 -22.89 36.17 -3.40
CA PRO A 275 -23.31 36.13 -4.78
C PRO A 275 -23.16 37.53 -5.41
N LEU A 276 -22.56 37.55 -6.60
CA LEU A 276 -22.37 38.79 -7.33
C LEU A 276 -23.74 39.26 -7.88
N PRO A 277 -24.13 40.56 -7.66
CA PRO A 277 -25.33 41.10 -8.30
C PRO A 277 -25.30 40.94 -9.83
N GLU A 278 -26.42 40.63 -10.46
CA GLU A 278 -26.46 40.32 -11.91
C GLU A 278 -25.96 41.47 -12.77
N CYS A 279 -26.23 42.72 -12.33
CA CYS A 279 -25.84 43.96 -13.01
C CYS A 279 -24.34 44.29 -12.88
N THR A 280 -23.57 43.54 -12.12
CA THR A 280 -22.13 43.78 -11.86
C THR A 280 -21.27 42.70 -12.51
N ASP A 281 -20.03 43.08 -12.88
CA ASP A 281 -19.09 42.17 -13.54
C ASP A 281 -17.65 42.25 -12.99
N CYS A 282 -17.43 43.04 -11.94
CA CYS A 282 -16.16 43.05 -11.22
C CYS A 282 -16.36 43.39 -9.74
N VAL A 283 -15.34 43.07 -8.95
CA VAL A 283 -15.21 43.47 -7.55
C VAL A 283 -13.88 44.17 -7.36
N ILE A 284 -13.92 45.32 -6.68
CA ILE A 284 -12.71 46.01 -6.23
C ILE A 284 -12.53 45.75 -4.74
N GLN A 285 -11.38 45.21 -4.36
CA GLN A 285 -11.11 44.90 -2.95
C GLN A 285 -11.08 46.18 -2.09
N VAL A 286 -11.42 46.02 -0.82
CA VAL A 286 -11.53 47.14 0.12
C VAL A 286 -10.24 47.95 0.23
N GLU A 287 -9.09 47.29 0.11
CA GLU A 287 -7.74 47.86 0.18
C GLU A 287 -7.46 48.86 -0.95
N ASP A 288 -8.14 48.72 -2.09
CA ASP A 288 -8.02 49.60 -3.25
C ASP A 288 -9.09 50.71 -3.30
N THR A 289 -9.69 51.00 -2.13
CA THR A 289 -10.76 51.99 -2.00
C THR A 289 -10.53 52.90 -0.81
N LYS A 290 -11.26 54.03 -0.78
CA LYS A 290 -11.27 54.96 0.35
C LYS A 290 -12.70 55.34 0.69
N LEU A 291 -13.11 55.11 1.95
CA LEU A 291 -14.42 55.57 2.43
C LEU A 291 -14.44 57.10 2.51
N LEU A 292 -15.37 57.72 1.79
CA LEU A 292 -15.56 59.16 1.78
C LEU A 292 -16.67 59.62 2.72
N ARG A 293 -17.77 58.84 2.84
CA ARG A 293 -18.92 59.23 3.64
C ARG A 293 -19.67 58.00 4.15
N SER A 294 -20.14 58.06 5.42
CA SER A 294 -21.05 57.10 6.03
C SER A 294 -22.41 57.73 6.29
N LYS A 295 -23.46 56.91 6.27
CA LYS A 295 -24.83 57.28 6.67
C LYS A 295 -24.92 57.41 8.21
N LYS A 296 -26.05 57.96 8.69
CA LYS A 296 -26.29 58.15 10.12
C LYS A 296 -26.35 56.83 10.93
N ASP A 297 -26.69 55.75 10.28
CA ASP A 297 -26.74 54.41 10.86
C ASP A 297 -25.37 53.69 10.88
N GLY A 298 -24.31 54.36 10.42
CA GLY A 298 -22.95 53.81 10.35
C GLY A 298 -22.65 53.01 9.07
N SER A 299 -23.64 52.77 8.21
CA SER A 299 -23.41 52.15 6.90
C SER A 299 -22.68 53.08 5.94
N GLU A 300 -21.96 52.52 4.99
CA GLU A 300 -21.22 53.29 3.99
C GLU A 300 -22.18 53.91 2.96
N ASP A 301 -21.88 55.13 2.55
CA ASP A 301 -22.72 55.90 1.62
C ASP A 301 -21.96 56.26 0.35
N LEU A 302 -20.69 56.65 0.46
CA LEU A 302 -19.85 57.04 -0.67
C LEU A 302 -18.43 56.49 -0.48
N VAL A 303 -17.91 55.85 -1.50
CA VAL A 303 -16.56 55.27 -1.54
C VAL A 303 -15.82 55.76 -2.75
N GLU A 304 -14.53 55.99 -2.67
CA GLU A 304 -13.65 56.32 -3.78
C GLU A 304 -12.91 55.07 -4.23
N ILE A 305 -13.02 54.71 -5.49
CA ILE A 305 -12.31 53.61 -6.13
C ILE A 305 -10.98 54.14 -6.66
N LEU A 306 -9.87 53.56 -6.17
CA LEU A 306 -8.53 54.06 -6.43
C LEU A 306 -7.87 53.37 -7.64
N VAL A 307 -8.43 52.26 -8.12
CA VAL A 307 -7.92 51.49 -9.24
C VAL A 307 -8.95 51.41 -10.37
N GLU A 308 -8.49 51.17 -11.59
CA GLU A 308 -9.37 51.01 -12.75
C GLU A 308 -10.12 49.67 -12.71
N PRO A 309 -11.47 49.66 -12.71
CA PRO A 309 -12.27 48.46 -12.76
C PRO A 309 -12.00 47.68 -14.05
N LYS A 310 -11.85 46.36 -13.93
CA LYS A 310 -11.66 45.45 -15.08
C LYS A 310 -12.68 44.30 -14.99
N LYS A 311 -13.24 43.94 -16.14
CA LYS A 311 -14.18 42.82 -16.23
C LYS A 311 -13.59 41.55 -15.61
N ASP A 312 -14.41 40.85 -14.86
CA ASP A 312 -14.09 39.62 -14.13
C ASP A 312 -12.99 39.75 -13.06
N LEU A 313 -12.56 40.99 -12.70
CA LEU A 313 -11.62 41.21 -11.61
C LEU A 313 -12.25 40.74 -10.29
N ASP A 314 -11.55 39.90 -9.55
CA ASP A 314 -11.94 39.30 -8.26
C ASP A 314 -13.33 38.64 -8.26
N VAL A 315 -13.77 38.15 -9.43
CA VAL A 315 -15.00 37.38 -9.62
C VAL A 315 -14.71 35.91 -9.87
N ARG A 316 -15.33 35.06 -9.09
CA ARG A 316 -15.31 33.60 -9.29
C ARG A 316 -16.55 33.21 -10.09
N SER A 317 -16.37 32.71 -11.30
CA SER A 317 -17.49 32.30 -12.16
C SER A 317 -18.24 31.08 -11.59
N SER A 318 -19.52 30.94 -11.99
CA SER A 318 -20.26 29.68 -11.73
C SER A 318 -19.50 28.49 -12.33
N GLY A 319 -19.40 27.39 -11.60
CA GLY A 319 -18.69 26.18 -12.03
C GLY A 319 -17.17 26.31 -12.08
N TYR A 320 -16.58 27.36 -11.53
CA TYR A 320 -15.14 27.58 -11.57
C TYR A 320 -14.34 26.42 -10.97
N ASP A 321 -14.77 25.88 -9.83
CA ASP A 321 -14.09 24.76 -9.17
C ASP A 321 -14.51 23.43 -9.75
N LEU A 322 -15.80 23.28 -10.07
CA LEU A 322 -16.38 22.08 -10.62
C LEU A 322 -17.62 22.46 -11.45
N ALA A 323 -17.57 22.19 -12.73
CA ALA A 323 -18.72 22.42 -13.62
C ALA A 323 -19.75 21.29 -13.49
N LYS A 324 -21.03 21.64 -13.59
CA LYS A 324 -22.12 20.66 -13.69
C LYS A 324 -21.84 19.65 -14.81
N ASN A 325 -22.17 18.37 -14.57
CA ASN A 325 -21.94 17.23 -15.45
C ASN A 325 -20.45 16.91 -15.69
N SER A 326 -19.54 17.51 -14.94
CA SER A 326 -18.14 17.08 -14.93
C SER A 326 -17.91 15.97 -13.90
N LYS A 327 -16.91 15.10 -14.15
CA LYS A 327 -16.57 14.01 -13.23
C LYS A 327 -16.00 14.54 -11.92
N LEU A 328 -16.64 14.20 -10.81
CA LEU A 328 -16.19 14.56 -9.46
C LEU A 328 -14.89 13.81 -9.08
N PHE A 329 -14.73 12.56 -9.57
CA PHE A 329 -13.58 11.71 -9.25
C PHE A 329 -12.83 11.33 -10.54
N PRO A 330 -11.83 12.11 -10.96
CA PRO A 330 -11.03 11.79 -12.15
C PRO A 330 -10.15 10.54 -11.94
N SER A 331 -9.90 10.15 -10.69
CA SER A 331 -9.18 8.92 -10.32
C SER A 331 -9.80 8.32 -9.06
N LEU A 332 -9.43 7.08 -8.73
CA LEU A 332 -9.83 6.42 -7.47
C LEU A 332 -8.79 6.61 -6.34
N ASP A 333 -7.89 7.54 -6.47
CA ASP A 333 -6.73 7.70 -5.58
C ASP A 333 -7.02 8.57 -4.34
N PHE A 334 -8.29 8.65 -3.97
CA PHE A 334 -8.76 9.41 -2.81
C PHE A 334 -9.07 8.50 -1.62
N SER A 335 -8.76 8.99 -0.41
CA SER A 335 -9.23 8.32 0.81
C SER A 335 -10.74 8.50 0.99
N PRO A 336 -11.42 7.57 1.71
CA PRO A 336 -12.84 7.72 2.01
C PRO A 336 -13.25 9.05 2.63
N VAL A 337 -12.36 9.66 3.43
CA VAL A 337 -12.60 10.99 4.02
C VAL A 337 -12.76 12.05 2.94
N VAL A 338 -11.86 12.06 1.95
CA VAL A 338 -11.92 13.00 0.82
C VAL A 338 -13.14 12.71 -0.06
N ILE A 339 -13.41 11.42 -0.36
CA ILE A 339 -14.59 11.02 -1.14
C ILE A 339 -15.88 11.55 -0.51
N ASN A 340 -16.07 11.31 0.79
CA ASN A 340 -17.26 11.77 1.51
C ASN A 340 -17.37 13.30 1.51
N SER A 341 -16.26 14.01 1.68
CA SER A 341 -16.24 15.47 1.65
C SER A 341 -16.63 16.03 0.28
N LEU A 342 -16.12 15.43 -0.79
CA LEU A 342 -16.46 15.83 -2.16
C LEU A 342 -17.93 15.51 -2.49
N LEU A 343 -18.45 14.34 -2.12
CA LEU A 343 -19.87 14.01 -2.29
C LEU A 343 -20.77 14.99 -1.53
N ALA A 344 -20.42 15.29 -0.27
CA ALA A 344 -21.15 16.26 0.52
C ALA A 344 -21.17 17.67 -0.10
N SER A 345 -20.07 18.10 -0.78
CA SER A 345 -20.01 19.41 -1.42
C SER A 345 -20.96 19.56 -2.61
N VAL A 346 -21.43 18.45 -3.17
CA VAL A 346 -22.42 18.44 -4.28
C VAL A 346 -23.82 18.00 -3.82
N GLY A 347 -24.03 17.92 -2.49
CA GLY A 347 -25.34 17.58 -1.92
C GLY A 347 -25.66 16.08 -1.92
N GLU A 348 -24.69 15.21 -2.24
CA GLU A 348 -24.93 13.76 -2.28
C GLU A 348 -24.71 13.12 -0.90
N PRO A 349 -25.57 12.15 -0.51
CA PRO A 349 -25.40 11.47 0.76
C PRO A 349 -24.17 10.59 0.77
N ILE A 350 -23.58 10.42 1.96
CA ILE A 350 -22.42 9.55 2.19
C ILE A 350 -22.80 8.09 1.92
N VAL A 351 -22.18 7.48 0.91
CA VAL A 351 -22.49 6.11 0.43
C VAL A 351 -21.57 5.05 1.06
N LEU A 352 -20.50 5.46 1.75
CA LEU A 352 -19.51 4.54 2.32
C LEU A 352 -20.04 3.90 3.60
N THR A 353 -20.49 2.65 3.52
CA THR A 353 -20.80 1.85 4.71
C THR A 353 -19.50 1.39 5.37
N LYS A 354 -19.31 1.77 6.63
CA LYS A 354 -18.19 1.27 7.43
C LYS A 354 -18.38 -0.22 7.73
N PRO A 355 -17.29 -1.02 7.82
CA PRO A 355 -17.39 -2.40 8.25
C PRO A 355 -17.96 -2.49 9.66
N SER A 356 -18.82 -3.46 9.88
CA SER A 356 -19.32 -3.80 11.21
C SER A 356 -18.32 -4.73 11.91
N ILE A 357 -17.89 -4.39 13.13
CA ILE A 357 -16.77 -5.03 13.82
C ILE A 357 -17.17 -5.48 15.22
N ALA A 358 -16.78 -6.70 15.58
CA ALA A 358 -16.81 -7.21 16.95
C ALA A 358 -15.39 -7.53 17.44
N ILE A 359 -15.16 -7.40 18.75
CA ILE A 359 -13.92 -7.80 19.42
C ILE A 359 -14.20 -8.90 20.42
N VAL A 360 -13.34 -9.92 20.44
CA VAL A 360 -13.39 -11.03 21.40
C VAL A 360 -12.02 -11.19 22.05
N SER A 361 -11.95 -11.16 23.38
CA SER A 361 -10.77 -11.62 24.12
C SER A 361 -11.06 -12.99 24.74
N THR A 362 -10.12 -13.94 24.65
CA THR A 362 -10.25 -15.28 25.24
C THR A 362 -9.11 -15.54 26.22
N GLY A 363 -9.46 -16.11 27.35
CA GLY A 363 -8.50 -16.54 28.37
C GLY A 363 -9.12 -16.62 29.77
N ASN A 364 -8.95 -17.75 30.42
CA ASN A 364 -9.42 -17.96 31.80
C ASN A 364 -8.72 -17.06 32.81
N GLU A 365 -7.57 -16.48 32.45
CA GLU A 365 -6.82 -15.51 33.27
C GLU A 365 -7.39 -14.10 33.18
N LEU A 366 -8.28 -13.80 32.22
CA LEU A 366 -8.76 -12.46 31.96
C LEU A 366 -9.82 -12.01 32.97
N LEU A 367 -9.77 -10.74 33.32
CA LEU A 367 -10.71 -10.05 34.19
C LEU A 367 -11.12 -8.75 33.52
N ASN A 368 -12.42 -8.43 33.57
CA ASN A 368 -12.90 -7.15 33.08
C ASN A 368 -12.28 -6.02 33.95
N PRO A 369 -11.75 -4.93 33.33
CA PRO A 369 -11.16 -3.81 34.09
C PRO A 369 -12.02 -3.16 35.14
N GLN A 370 -13.35 -3.33 35.06
CA GLN A 370 -14.30 -2.81 36.07
C GLN A 370 -14.48 -3.72 37.30
N GLN A 371 -13.93 -4.94 37.27
CA GLN A 371 -14.03 -5.90 38.36
C GLN A 371 -12.88 -5.73 39.37
N PRO A 372 -13.06 -6.08 40.67
CA PRO A 372 -11.97 -6.07 41.64
C PRO A 372 -10.84 -7.03 41.24
N ALA A 373 -9.59 -6.63 41.53
CA ALA A 373 -8.42 -7.45 41.26
C ALA A 373 -8.48 -8.83 41.93
N GLN A 374 -8.07 -9.87 41.23
CA GLN A 374 -7.97 -11.24 41.74
C GLN A 374 -6.53 -11.72 41.60
N SER A 375 -6.04 -12.51 42.56
CA SER A 375 -4.62 -12.88 42.67
C SER A 375 -4.08 -13.72 41.53
N ASN A 376 -4.94 -14.43 40.79
CA ASN A 376 -4.61 -15.33 39.70
C ASN A 376 -5.11 -14.85 38.35
N LYS A 377 -5.57 -13.60 38.23
CA LYS A 377 -6.11 -13.03 37.01
C LYS A 377 -5.40 -11.72 36.64
N ILE A 378 -5.45 -11.38 35.36
CA ILE A 378 -4.96 -10.12 34.78
C ILE A 378 -6.12 -9.39 34.11
N TYR A 379 -6.07 -8.07 34.08
CA TYR A 379 -7.08 -7.29 33.38
C TYR A 379 -6.94 -7.41 31.85
N ASP A 380 -8.09 -7.55 31.19
CA ASP A 380 -8.15 -7.51 29.72
C ASP A 380 -7.84 -6.10 29.21
N SER A 381 -6.59 -5.90 28.86
CA SER A 381 -6.13 -4.65 28.21
C SER A 381 -6.26 -4.67 26.70
N ASN A 382 -6.39 -5.85 26.08
CA ASN A 382 -6.39 -5.97 24.62
C ASN A 382 -7.71 -5.53 24.01
N THR A 383 -8.85 -5.81 24.63
CA THR A 383 -10.15 -5.27 24.17
C THR A 383 -10.12 -3.76 24.14
N THR A 384 -9.66 -3.12 25.24
CA THR A 384 -9.51 -1.66 25.29
C THR A 384 -8.55 -1.15 24.22
N LEU A 385 -7.37 -1.76 24.09
CA LEU A 385 -6.38 -1.40 23.06
C LEU A 385 -6.98 -1.43 21.65
N LEU A 386 -7.67 -2.51 21.30
CA LEU A 386 -8.26 -2.69 19.98
C LEU A 386 -9.43 -1.73 19.73
N GLN A 387 -10.26 -1.45 20.75
CA GLN A 387 -11.32 -0.44 20.66
C GLN A 387 -10.77 0.96 20.38
N GLU A 388 -9.76 1.39 21.15
CA GLU A 388 -9.13 2.69 20.98
C GLU A 388 -8.42 2.82 19.63
N LEU A 389 -7.72 1.78 19.17
CA LEU A 389 -7.09 1.76 17.84
C LEU A 389 -8.14 1.87 16.72
N LEU A 390 -9.23 1.11 16.81
CA LEU A 390 -10.30 1.18 15.81
C LEU A 390 -10.95 2.56 15.79
N GLN A 391 -11.24 3.13 16.94
CA GLN A 391 -11.78 4.49 17.06
C GLN A 391 -10.81 5.54 16.49
N TYR A 392 -9.52 5.44 16.82
CA TYR A 392 -8.48 6.34 16.30
C TYR A 392 -8.43 6.33 14.76
N PHE A 393 -8.63 5.17 14.14
CA PHE A 393 -8.69 5.04 12.68
C PHE A 393 -10.11 5.21 12.10
N ASN A 394 -11.05 5.74 12.88
CA ASN A 394 -12.43 6.04 12.48
C ASN A 394 -13.27 4.81 12.11
N PHE A 395 -13.03 3.68 12.77
CA PHE A 395 -13.88 2.49 12.74
C PHE A 395 -14.63 2.34 14.07
N SER A 396 -15.89 1.89 14.01
CA SER A 396 -16.70 1.68 15.20
C SER A 396 -16.82 0.19 15.52
N VAL A 397 -16.73 -0.14 16.81
CA VAL A 397 -16.97 -1.49 17.33
C VAL A 397 -18.44 -1.59 17.73
N GLN A 398 -19.14 -2.62 17.24
CA GLN A 398 -20.54 -2.84 17.57
C GLN A 398 -20.73 -3.60 18.88
N THR A 399 -19.85 -4.56 19.16
CA THR A 399 -19.96 -5.41 20.35
C THR A 399 -18.60 -5.97 20.75
N THR A 400 -18.44 -6.28 22.04
CA THR A 400 -17.25 -6.91 22.59
C THR A 400 -17.65 -8.04 23.54
N ALA A 401 -16.79 -9.05 23.66
CA ALA A 401 -16.93 -10.12 24.65
C ALA A 401 -15.56 -10.54 25.21
N VAL A 402 -15.55 -10.90 26.49
CA VAL A 402 -14.43 -11.59 27.14
C VAL A 402 -14.92 -12.99 27.49
N LEU A 403 -14.33 -14.01 26.89
CA LEU A 403 -14.76 -15.39 26.99
C LEU A 403 -13.75 -16.23 27.77
N SER A 404 -14.27 -17.26 28.42
CA SER A 404 -13.42 -18.31 28.98
C SER A 404 -12.83 -19.21 27.87
N ASP A 405 -11.82 -20.00 28.22
CA ASP A 405 -11.30 -21.04 27.33
C ASP A 405 -12.25 -22.26 27.35
N ASP A 406 -13.46 -22.02 26.85
CA ASP A 406 -14.51 -23.04 26.69
C ASP A 406 -14.98 -23.07 25.23
N PHE A 407 -15.07 -24.28 24.69
CA PHE A 407 -15.35 -24.47 23.27
C PHE A 407 -16.78 -24.03 22.90
N GLU A 408 -17.78 -24.39 23.70
CA GLU A 408 -19.17 -24.11 23.38
C GLU A 408 -19.48 -22.62 23.59
N GLU A 409 -18.95 -21.97 24.64
CA GLU A 409 -19.08 -20.52 24.85
C GLU A 409 -18.50 -19.72 23.67
N VAL A 410 -17.31 -20.09 23.19
CA VAL A 410 -16.66 -19.46 22.03
C VAL A 410 -17.48 -19.73 20.76
N PHE A 411 -17.98 -20.95 20.57
CA PHE A 411 -18.77 -21.32 19.40
C PHE A 411 -20.09 -20.53 19.32
N GLU A 412 -20.84 -20.47 20.42
CA GLU A 412 -22.11 -19.74 20.49
C GLU A 412 -21.91 -18.25 20.27
N THR A 413 -20.92 -17.65 20.94
CA THR A 413 -20.63 -16.22 20.81
C THR A 413 -20.19 -15.86 19.39
N LEU A 414 -19.29 -16.62 18.77
CA LEU A 414 -18.86 -16.33 17.40
C LEU A 414 -20.01 -16.53 16.40
N THR A 415 -20.89 -17.51 16.62
CA THR A 415 -22.09 -17.70 15.78
C THR A 415 -22.97 -16.44 15.82
N GLN A 416 -23.32 -15.96 17.00
CA GLN A 416 -24.14 -14.76 17.18
C GLN A 416 -23.47 -13.48 16.62
N PHE A 417 -22.14 -13.37 16.75
CA PHE A 417 -21.42 -12.21 16.25
C PHE A 417 -21.41 -12.20 14.72
N PHE A 418 -21.15 -13.32 14.05
CA PHE A 418 -21.13 -13.39 12.60
C PHE A 418 -22.50 -13.20 11.93
N GLU A 419 -23.60 -13.32 12.66
CA GLU A 419 -24.90 -12.90 12.16
C GLU A 419 -25.00 -11.37 12.03
N LYS A 420 -24.32 -10.62 12.89
CA LYS A 420 -24.48 -9.16 13.04
C LYS A 420 -23.33 -8.35 12.46
N VAL A 421 -22.12 -8.91 12.39
CA VAL A 421 -20.92 -8.16 11.99
C VAL A 421 -20.20 -8.79 10.79
N ASP A 422 -19.41 -7.98 10.08
CA ASP A 422 -18.58 -8.43 8.96
C ASP A 422 -17.22 -8.93 9.42
N PHE A 423 -16.68 -8.33 10.49
CA PHE A 423 -15.37 -8.62 11.02
C PHE A 423 -15.44 -9.00 12.50
N VAL A 424 -14.79 -10.11 12.83
CA VAL A 424 -14.48 -10.44 14.24
C VAL A 424 -12.97 -10.40 14.43
N ILE A 425 -12.52 -9.63 15.40
CA ILE A 425 -11.12 -9.51 15.79
C ILE A 425 -10.99 -10.16 17.16
N SER A 426 -10.24 -11.25 17.27
CA SER A 426 -9.99 -11.90 18.57
C SER A 426 -8.58 -11.60 19.07
N SER A 427 -8.43 -11.58 20.38
CA SER A 427 -7.15 -11.55 21.07
C SER A 427 -7.06 -12.75 22.02
N GLY A 428 -6.01 -13.55 21.87
CA GLY A 428 -5.84 -14.83 22.58
C GLY A 428 -6.48 -16.03 21.84
N GLY A 429 -6.33 -17.25 22.38
CA GLY A 429 -6.92 -18.48 21.87
C GLY A 429 -6.43 -18.97 20.50
N VAL A 430 -5.34 -18.41 19.94
CA VAL A 430 -4.86 -18.69 18.57
C VAL A 430 -3.47 -19.34 18.50
N SER A 431 -2.84 -19.62 19.63
CA SER A 431 -1.51 -20.24 19.69
C SER A 431 -1.59 -21.76 19.47
N MET A 432 -0.74 -22.52 20.16
CA MET A 432 -0.59 -23.97 20.07
C MET A 432 -0.99 -24.67 21.40
N GLY A 433 -1.62 -23.95 22.32
CA GLY A 433 -2.05 -24.50 23.60
C GLY A 433 -3.22 -25.46 23.45
N ASP A 434 -3.30 -26.46 24.32
CA ASP A 434 -4.39 -27.45 24.34
C ASP A 434 -5.78 -26.83 24.55
N LYS A 435 -5.84 -25.56 25.01
CA LYS A 435 -7.05 -24.77 25.24
C LYS A 435 -7.29 -23.66 24.21
N ASP A 436 -6.57 -23.68 23.09
CA ASP A 436 -6.75 -22.70 21.99
C ASP A 436 -7.88 -23.13 21.05
N TYR A 437 -9.13 -22.86 21.44
CA TYR A 437 -10.33 -23.36 20.74
C TYR A 437 -10.73 -22.55 19.50
N ILE A 438 -10.14 -21.38 19.23
CA ILE A 438 -10.55 -20.50 18.12
C ILE A 438 -10.49 -21.24 16.76
N LYS A 439 -9.38 -21.91 16.44
CA LYS A 439 -9.24 -22.60 15.15
C LYS A 439 -10.21 -23.77 14.99
N PRO A 440 -10.39 -24.67 15.99
CA PRO A 440 -11.43 -25.70 15.95
C PRO A 440 -12.85 -25.14 15.81
N VAL A 441 -13.17 -24.05 16.51
CA VAL A 441 -14.48 -23.40 16.41
C VAL A 441 -14.71 -22.81 15.02
N LEU A 442 -13.73 -22.10 14.44
CA LEU A 442 -13.81 -21.58 13.08
C LEU A 442 -14.05 -22.68 12.05
N ALA A 443 -13.36 -23.83 12.20
CA ALA A 443 -13.57 -24.99 11.34
C ALA A 443 -14.99 -25.57 11.49
N LYS A 444 -15.52 -25.69 12.71
CA LYS A 444 -16.91 -26.14 12.99
C LYS A 444 -17.94 -25.16 12.39
N LEU A 445 -17.65 -23.84 12.41
CA LEU A 445 -18.48 -22.80 11.79
C LEU A 445 -18.37 -22.79 10.26
N GLY A 446 -17.49 -23.58 9.66
CA GLY A 446 -17.29 -23.67 8.22
C GLY A 446 -16.45 -22.51 7.64
N PHE A 447 -15.59 -21.88 8.44
CA PHE A 447 -14.62 -20.91 7.95
C PHE A 447 -13.43 -21.61 7.30
N GLN A 448 -12.96 -21.06 6.21
CA GLN A 448 -11.68 -21.41 5.62
C GLN A 448 -10.57 -20.64 6.36
N ILE A 449 -9.68 -21.38 7.03
CA ILE A 449 -8.49 -20.79 7.64
C ILE A 449 -7.42 -20.68 6.55
N HIS A 450 -7.05 -19.46 6.19
CA HIS A 450 -6.05 -19.19 5.14
C HIS A 450 -4.64 -19.34 5.66
N PHE A 451 -4.39 -18.90 6.89
CA PHE A 451 -3.13 -19.12 7.60
C PHE A 451 -3.33 -19.01 9.12
N GLY A 452 -2.43 -19.65 9.87
CA GLY A 452 -2.44 -19.63 11.33
C GLY A 452 -1.09 -19.29 11.96
N ARG A 453 -0.06 -18.98 11.13
CA ARG A 453 1.29 -18.62 11.60
C ARG A 453 1.97 -17.70 10.59
N VAL A 454 2.63 -16.65 11.10
CA VAL A 454 3.38 -15.68 10.28
C VAL A 454 4.83 -15.60 10.77
N ASN A 455 5.79 -15.52 9.84
CA ASN A 455 7.21 -15.40 10.14
C ASN A 455 7.56 -13.96 10.54
N MET A 456 7.25 -13.61 11.79
CA MET A 456 7.47 -12.28 12.35
C MET A 456 7.74 -12.32 13.85
N LYS A 457 8.27 -11.22 14.38
CA LYS A 457 8.45 -10.97 15.81
C LYS A 457 8.15 -9.49 16.12
N PRO A 458 7.22 -9.22 17.06
CA PRO A 458 6.25 -10.13 17.67
C PRO A 458 5.13 -10.49 16.71
N GLY A 459 4.26 -11.46 17.04
CA GLY A 459 3.03 -11.71 16.28
C GLY A 459 2.95 -13.07 15.57
N LYS A 460 3.87 -14.02 15.82
CA LYS A 460 3.93 -15.33 15.17
C LYS A 460 2.58 -16.07 15.05
N PRO A 461 1.73 -16.20 16.10
CA PRO A 461 0.50 -16.99 16.03
C PRO A 461 -0.70 -16.19 15.46
N MET A 462 -0.47 -15.36 14.47
CA MET A 462 -1.53 -14.64 13.75
C MET A 462 -2.37 -15.61 12.91
N THR A 463 -3.71 -15.51 13.00
CA THR A 463 -4.67 -16.32 12.23
C THR A 463 -5.58 -15.45 11.41
N PHE A 464 -5.82 -15.82 10.14
CA PHE A 464 -6.83 -15.20 9.29
C PHE A 464 -7.72 -16.28 8.67
N ALA A 465 -9.04 -16.07 8.76
CA ALA A 465 -10.04 -16.95 8.19
C ALA A 465 -11.20 -16.17 7.57
N SER A 466 -11.91 -16.79 6.62
CA SER A 466 -13.08 -16.18 5.99
C SER A 466 -14.18 -17.21 5.70
N LYS A 467 -15.44 -16.72 5.62
CA LYS A 467 -16.60 -17.46 5.17
C LYS A 467 -17.52 -16.51 4.41
N GLY A 468 -17.55 -16.59 3.08
CA GLY A 468 -18.27 -15.62 2.25
C GLY A 468 -17.76 -14.20 2.49
N SER A 469 -18.61 -13.29 2.95
CA SER A 469 -18.28 -11.91 3.29
C SER A 469 -17.94 -11.67 4.77
N LYS A 470 -17.73 -12.73 5.54
CA LYS A 470 -17.38 -12.67 6.96
C LYS A 470 -15.90 -12.99 7.15
N TYR A 471 -15.21 -12.18 7.96
CA TYR A 471 -13.77 -12.24 8.12
C TYR A 471 -13.39 -12.33 9.60
N PHE A 472 -12.44 -13.19 9.90
CA PHE A 472 -11.92 -13.40 11.25
C PHE A 472 -10.43 -13.12 11.31
N PHE A 473 -10.03 -12.30 12.28
CA PHE A 473 -8.63 -12.00 12.61
C PHE A 473 -8.33 -12.45 14.02
N GLY A 474 -7.52 -13.50 14.16
CA GLY A 474 -7.07 -13.98 15.47
C GLY A 474 -5.68 -13.42 15.79
N LEU A 475 -5.63 -12.49 16.72
CA LEU A 475 -4.41 -11.83 17.17
C LEU A 475 -3.83 -12.55 18.39
N PRO A 476 -2.50 -12.50 18.59
CA PRO A 476 -1.89 -13.05 19.79
C PRO A 476 -2.36 -12.34 21.07
N GLY A 477 -2.43 -13.08 22.21
CA GLY A 477 -2.83 -12.51 23.50
C GLY A 477 -1.84 -11.50 24.11
N ASN A 478 -0.57 -11.47 23.66
CA ASN A 478 0.40 -10.46 24.10
C ASN A 478 0.05 -9.09 23.51
N PRO A 479 -0.11 -8.01 24.33
CA PRO A 479 -0.53 -6.69 23.86
C PRO A 479 0.38 -6.09 22.78
N VAL A 480 1.70 -6.26 22.89
CA VAL A 480 2.64 -5.76 21.88
C VAL A 480 2.46 -6.49 20.55
N SER A 481 2.17 -7.80 20.61
CA SER A 481 1.88 -8.61 19.43
C SER A 481 0.54 -8.22 18.80
N ALA A 482 -0.49 -8.02 19.62
CA ALA A 482 -1.81 -7.56 19.16
C ALA A 482 -1.71 -6.19 18.48
N PHE A 483 -0.95 -5.25 19.05
CA PHE A 483 -0.69 -3.94 18.45
C PHE A 483 0.01 -4.04 17.09
N ALA A 484 1.09 -4.83 17.00
CA ALA A 484 1.84 -4.98 15.75
C ALA A 484 0.99 -5.66 14.66
N THR A 485 0.30 -6.76 14.99
CA THR A 485 -0.54 -7.50 14.02
C THR A 485 -1.78 -6.72 13.60
N PHE A 486 -2.35 -5.88 14.49
CA PHE A 486 -3.41 -4.96 14.12
C PHE A 486 -2.97 -4.00 13.01
N HIS A 487 -1.83 -3.32 13.19
CA HIS A 487 -1.34 -2.35 12.21
C HIS A 487 -0.91 -2.98 10.88
N LEU A 488 -0.33 -4.18 10.93
CA LEU A 488 0.19 -4.85 9.74
C LEU A 488 -0.90 -5.57 8.93
N PHE A 489 -1.98 -6.04 9.57
CA PHE A 489 -2.96 -6.90 8.90
C PHE A 489 -4.40 -6.42 9.03
N VAL A 490 -4.85 -6.06 10.23
CA VAL A 490 -6.26 -5.68 10.46
C VAL A 490 -6.55 -4.30 9.84
N LEU A 491 -5.73 -3.30 10.13
CA LEU A 491 -5.93 -1.95 9.62
C LEU A 491 -5.90 -1.88 8.07
N PRO A 492 -4.93 -2.50 7.37
CA PRO A 492 -4.96 -2.58 5.91
C PRO A 492 -6.22 -3.27 5.37
N ALA A 493 -6.65 -4.37 6.01
CA ALA A 493 -7.84 -5.11 5.64
C ALA A 493 -9.11 -4.25 5.74
N LEU A 494 -9.29 -3.54 6.87
CA LEU A 494 -10.43 -2.66 7.10
C LEU A 494 -10.44 -1.47 6.13
N ARG A 495 -9.28 -0.88 5.86
CA ARG A 495 -9.13 0.19 4.87
C ARG A 495 -9.49 -0.32 3.47
N TRP A 496 -8.99 -1.48 3.08
CA TRP A 496 -9.30 -2.10 1.79
C TRP A 496 -10.78 -2.39 1.63
N PHE A 497 -11.41 -3.02 2.62
CA PHE A 497 -12.85 -3.25 2.64
C PHE A 497 -13.64 -1.96 2.51
N ASN A 498 -13.19 -0.89 3.17
CA ASN A 498 -13.80 0.45 3.15
C ASN A 498 -13.46 1.26 1.87
N GLY A 499 -12.87 0.65 0.86
CA GLY A 499 -12.64 1.26 -0.45
C GLY A 499 -11.41 2.16 -0.58
N TRP A 500 -10.45 2.09 0.37
CA TRP A 500 -9.18 2.79 0.20
C TRP A 500 -8.40 2.26 -0.99
N PRO A 501 -7.64 3.10 -1.72
CA PRO A 501 -6.68 2.64 -2.73
C PRO A 501 -5.68 1.66 -2.12
N TYR A 502 -5.33 0.59 -2.86
CA TYR A 502 -4.44 -0.47 -2.38
C TYR A 502 -3.16 0.07 -1.75
N GLY A 503 -2.46 0.98 -2.45
CA GLY A 503 -1.21 1.57 -1.97
C GLY A 503 -1.34 2.46 -0.72
N LYS A 504 -2.57 2.84 -0.32
CA LYS A 504 -2.86 3.69 0.86
C LYS A 504 -3.43 2.88 2.03
N CYS A 505 -3.68 1.58 1.84
CA CYS A 505 -4.19 0.73 2.92
C CYS A 505 -3.15 0.52 4.01
N MET A 506 -1.89 0.35 3.65
CA MET A 506 -0.76 0.19 4.57
C MET A 506 -0.35 1.52 5.19
N LEU A 507 0.33 1.46 6.33
CA LEU A 507 1.01 2.62 6.91
C LEU A 507 2.23 3.01 6.05
N PRO A 508 2.59 4.30 5.98
CA PRO A 508 3.75 4.75 5.23
C PRO A 508 5.04 4.16 5.83
N ILE A 509 5.96 3.77 4.95
CA ILE A 509 7.31 3.33 5.31
C ILE A 509 8.25 4.50 5.09
N ILE A 510 9.03 4.84 6.11
CA ILE A 510 10.02 5.91 6.06
C ILE A 510 11.39 5.37 6.49
N GLU A 511 12.44 5.85 5.87
CA GLU A 511 13.80 5.55 6.28
C GLU A 511 14.21 6.43 7.46
N VAL A 512 14.87 5.82 8.45
CA VAL A 512 15.31 6.50 9.66
C VAL A 512 16.74 6.11 10.01
N ILE A 513 17.47 7.02 10.65
CA ILE A 513 18.78 6.72 11.24
C ILE A 513 18.53 6.07 12.60
N LEU A 514 19.06 4.87 12.79
CA LEU A 514 18.97 4.18 14.07
C LEU A 514 19.90 4.82 15.10
N GLY A 515 19.33 5.20 16.25
CA GLY A 515 20.08 5.83 17.34
C GLY A 515 20.74 4.86 18.33
N ASN A 516 20.62 3.55 18.09
CA ASN A 516 21.19 2.51 18.95
C ASN A 516 22.48 1.97 18.34
N ASP A 517 23.57 1.93 19.10
CA ASP A 517 24.93 1.56 18.61
C ASP A 517 25.05 0.09 18.20
N ARG A 518 24.27 -0.81 18.79
CA ARG A 518 24.25 -2.24 18.45
C ARG A 518 22.86 -2.84 18.65
N LEU A 519 22.38 -3.55 17.64
CA LEU A 519 21.16 -4.35 17.67
C LEU A 519 21.48 -5.79 17.31
N LEU A 520 21.11 -6.72 18.20
CA LEU A 520 21.05 -8.13 17.86
C LEU A 520 19.68 -8.39 17.21
N LEU A 521 19.68 -8.65 15.92
CA LEU A 521 18.47 -8.92 15.16
C LEU A 521 18.05 -10.37 15.32
N ASP A 522 16.74 -10.59 15.46
CA ASP A 522 16.12 -11.92 15.34
C ASP A 522 16.23 -12.39 13.87
N PRO A 523 16.36 -13.70 13.58
CA PRO A 523 16.34 -14.20 12.20
C PRO A 523 15.01 -13.98 11.49
N ARG A 524 13.93 -13.71 12.22
CA ARG A 524 12.61 -13.33 11.67
C ARG A 524 12.54 -11.81 11.49
N PRO A 525 11.73 -11.30 10.54
CA PRO A 525 11.38 -9.89 10.49
C PRO A 525 10.90 -9.38 11.85
N GLU A 526 11.58 -8.38 12.40
CA GLU A 526 11.32 -7.86 13.75
C GLU A 526 10.72 -6.45 13.70
N TYR A 527 9.56 -6.28 14.34
CA TYR A 527 8.80 -5.04 14.43
C TYR A 527 8.99 -4.43 15.81
N MET A 528 9.90 -3.46 15.92
CA MET A 528 10.29 -2.84 17.16
C MET A 528 9.62 -1.49 17.36
N ARG A 529 9.21 -1.20 18.58
CA ARG A 529 8.71 0.13 18.95
C ARG A 529 9.87 1.10 19.04
N ALA A 530 9.72 2.28 18.46
CA ALA A 530 10.72 3.32 18.52
C ALA A 530 10.09 4.71 18.65
N THR A 531 10.80 5.61 19.28
CA THR A 531 10.48 7.03 19.24
C THR A 531 11.23 7.67 18.10
N ILE A 532 10.52 8.40 17.23
CA ILE A 532 11.10 9.10 16.09
C ILE A 532 11.27 10.57 16.45
N THR A 533 12.46 11.11 16.21
CA THR A 533 12.80 12.52 16.39
C THR A 533 13.45 13.07 15.14
N SER A 534 13.23 14.36 14.86
CA SER A 534 13.93 15.06 13.78
C SER A 534 15.16 15.78 14.34
N LYS A 535 16.34 15.50 13.78
CA LYS A 535 17.60 16.19 14.11
C LYS A 535 18.29 16.60 12.81
N SER A 536 18.59 17.88 12.64
CA SER A 536 19.27 18.41 11.46
C SER A 536 18.63 17.99 10.13
N GLY A 537 17.29 17.99 10.06
CA GLY A 537 16.53 17.62 8.87
C GLY A 537 16.49 16.11 8.57
N ARG A 538 17.01 15.25 9.44
CA ARG A 538 16.95 13.79 9.30
C ARG A 538 16.12 13.17 10.42
N LEU A 539 15.41 12.09 10.10
CA LEU A 539 14.63 11.32 11.06
C LEU A 539 15.52 10.30 11.77
N HIS A 540 15.46 10.30 13.09
CA HIS A 540 16.19 9.37 13.94
C HIS A 540 15.18 8.53 14.73
N ALA A 541 15.39 7.21 14.80
CA ALA A 541 14.62 6.29 15.62
C ALA A 541 15.45 5.79 16.79
N LEU A 542 14.91 5.95 17.99
CA LEU A 542 15.43 5.34 19.21
C LEU A 542 14.49 4.22 19.63
N ILE A 543 14.99 3.00 19.66
CA ILE A 543 14.21 1.85 20.12
C ILE A 543 13.92 2.00 21.60
N THR A 544 12.62 1.91 21.96
CA THR A 544 12.14 2.12 23.32
C THR A 544 11.71 0.81 23.98
N GLY A 545 12.09 0.64 25.24
CA GLY A 545 11.68 -0.47 26.10
C GLY A 545 12.29 -1.82 25.73
N ASN A 546 12.13 -2.80 26.61
CA ASN A 546 12.40 -4.20 26.31
C ASN A 546 11.37 -4.71 25.32
N GLN A 547 11.79 -5.08 24.12
CA GLN A 547 10.91 -5.65 23.07
C GLN A 547 10.41 -7.06 23.44
N VAL A 548 10.95 -7.63 24.51
CA VAL A 548 10.52 -8.91 25.08
C VAL A 548 9.65 -8.64 26.30
N CYS A 549 8.43 -9.15 26.31
CA CYS A 549 7.52 -9.12 27.47
C CYS A 549 8.00 -10.05 28.59
N ARG A 550 9.26 -9.99 28.97
CA ARG A 550 9.78 -10.60 30.19
C ARG A 550 10.92 -9.72 30.69
N GLU A 551 10.62 -9.07 31.75
CA GLU A 551 11.41 -8.44 32.79
C GLU A 551 11.17 -6.94 32.94
N LYS A 552 10.56 -6.68 34.11
CA LYS A 552 10.56 -5.45 34.92
C LYS A 552 10.60 -4.12 34.17
N GLN A 553 9.42 -3.60 33.91
CA GLN A 553 9.22 -2.15 33.86
C GLN A 553 9.69 -1.55 35.18
N LYS A 554 10.81 -0.84 35.17
CA LYS A 554 10.95 0.33 36.03
C LYS A 554 10.40 1.51 35.20
N LEU A 555 9.32 2.06 35.70
CA LEU A 555 8.78 3.35 35.30
C LEU A 555 9.86 4.44 35.34
#